data_549998a88b71b128619dad1397417b65
#
_entry.id   549998a88b71b128619dad1397417b65
#
_cell.length_a   1.000
_cell.length_b   1.000
_cell.length_c   1.000
_cell.angle_alpha   90.00
_cell.angle_beta   90.00
_cell.angle_gamma   90.00
#
_symmetry.space_group_name_H-M   'P 1'
#
loop_
_entity.id
_entity.type
_entity.pdbx_description
1 polymer ?
#
loop_
_entity_poly.entity_id
_entity_poly.type
_entity_poly.pdbx_seq_one_letter_code
_entity_poly.pdbx_strand_id
1 'polypeptide(L)'
;MAKEILFNEDARRALGRGVDALANAVKVTLGPKGRNVVLDKKFGAPTITNDGVTIARDIELSDPFENMGAQLVKEVATKTNDVAGDGTTTATVLAQAMIQEGMRNVAAGANPMILKKGIELAVKTLVEEIKKKSIKVNGKADIAQVASVSAGDTEIGGLIAEAMEKVGNDGVITVEESKGLQTDLSVVEGMQFDRGYISPYMVTDPDKMEAVMNEPYILITDRKISAIADMLPTLEKVVKQGKELLIIAEDLDGEALATLVVNKLRGTFKAVAVKAPGFGDRRKAMLEDIAILTGGTVITEDMGRKLDSVELEDLGTARQVRVTKDETVIIDGAGDNDAIKQRVGQIKGQIDETTSEFDKEKLQERLAKLSGGVAVIEVGAATEVELKDKKLRIEDALNATRAAVEEGIVAGGGTTLIDILPALETLKEEGDVQTGINLVKRAVEEPLRQIAYNAGLEGSVVVERVKNTESGVGFNALTEEYVDMVKAGIVDPAKVTRSALQNAASIASLVLTTESIVADKVEENAPAAPAMPPMGGMGGMM
;
A
#
# COMPACT_ATOMS: atom_id res chain seq x y z
N MET A 1 -17.23 -23.09 19.73
CA MET A 1 -16.03 -23.12 20.56
C MET A 1 -16.29 -22.32 21.82
N ALA A 2 -15.76 -22.77 22.99
CA ALA A 2 -15.84 -22.00 24.22
C ALA A 2 -15.00 -20.72 24.09
N LYS A 3 -15.42 -19.63 24.75
CA LYS A 3 -14.68 -18.37 24.76
C LYS A 3 -13.96 -18.21 26.10
N GLU A 4 -12.80 -17.63 26.05
CA GLU A 4 -12.06 -17.14 27.20
C GLU A 4 -12.10 -15.61 27.19
N ILE A 5 -12.29 -14.99 28.36
CA ILE A 5 -12.51 -13.55 28.47
C ILE A 5 -11.56 -12.99 29.53
N LEU A 6 -10.81 -11.98 29.15
CA LEU A 6 -10.05 -11.15 30.09
C LEU A 6 -10.72 -9.80 30.25
N PHE A 7 -10.60 -9.23 31.46
CA PHE A 7 -11.22 -7.96 31.84
C PHE A 7 -10.19 -6.99 32.40
N ASN A 8 -10.56 -5.72 32.41
CA ASN A 8 -9.84 -4.65 33.13
C ASN A 8 -8.34 -4.59 32.78
N GLU A 9 -7.53 -4.59 33.81
CA GLU A 9 -6.08 -4.45 33.70
C GLU A 9 -5.42 -5.65 32.99
N ASP A 10 -5.91 -6.87 33.22
CA ASP A 10 -5.35 -8.07 32.58
C ASP A 10 -5.55 -8.04 31.06
N ALA A 11 -6.73 -7.58 30.61
CA ALA A 11 -6.99 -7.37 29.19
C ALA A 11 -6.03 -6.34 28.58
N ARG A 12 -5.88 -5.19 29.22
CA ARG A 12 -4.97 -4.12 28.75
C ARG A 12 -3.51 -4.55 28.76
N ARG A 13 -3.07 -5.28 29.79
CA ARG A 13 -1.70 -5.81 29.88
C ARG A 13 -1.40 -6.81 28.76
N ALA A 14 -2.35 -7.72 28.47
CA ALA A 14 -2.17 -8.69 27.38
C ALA A 14 -2.05 -7.97 26.02
N LEU A 15 -2.96 -7.02 25.73
CA LEU A 15 -2.85 -6.18 24.52
C LEU A 15 -1.52 -5.44 24.47
N GLY A 16 -1.08 -4.83 25.59
CA GLY A 16 0.19 -4.10 25.67
C GLY A 16 1.41 -4.96 25.34
N ARG A 17 1.45 -6.21 25.83
CA ARG A 17 2.55 -7.13 25.49
C ARG A 17 2.58 -7.46 23.99
N GLY A 18 1.41 -7.65 23.36
CA GLY A 18 1.32 -7.88 21.93
C GLY A 18 1.76 -6.67 21.11
N VAL A 19 1.33 -5.47 21.51
CA VAL A 19 1.79 -4.20 20.93
C VAL A 19 3.32 -4.09 20.99
N ASP A 20 3.89 -4.35 22.16
CA ASP A 20 5.33 -4.26 22.40
C ASP A 20 6.11 -5.31 21.59
N ALA A 21 5.61 -6.53 21.50
CA ALA A 21 6.26 -7.58 20.73
C ALA A 21 6.41 -7.19 19.25
N LEU A 22 5.32 -6.73 18.62
CA LEU A 22 5.37 -6.30 17.22
C LEU A 22 6.19 -5.00 17.05
N ALA A 23 5.90 -3.97 17.83
CA ALA A 23 6.57 -2.68 17.66
C ALA A 23 8.07 -2.74 17.93
N ASN A 24 8.53 -3.56 18.87
CA ASN A 24 9.97 -3.75 19.14
C ASN A 24 10.70 -4.44 17.98
N ALA A 25 10.02 -5.32 17.23
CA ALA A 25 10.61 -5.92 16.03
C ALA A 25 10.68 -4.90 14.87
N VAL A 26 9.68 -4.01 14.75
CA VAL A 26 9.62 -3.03 13.65
C VAL A 26 10.55 -1.84 13.89
N LYS A 27 10.57 -1.26 15.10
CA LYS A 27 11.26 0.03 15.38
C LYS A 27 12.79 0.01 15.19
N VAL A 28 13.42 -1.19 15.17
CA VAL A 28 14.87 -1.32 14.94
C VAL A 28 15.27 -0.93 13.52
N THR A 29 14.30 -0.83 12.61
CA THR A 29 14.53 -0.45 11.21
C THR A 29 14.49 1.05 10.97
N LEU A 30 14.04 1.86 11.97
CA LEU A 30 13.78 3.27 11.79
C LEU A 30 15.07 4.09 11.62
N GLY A 31 15.08 4.94 10.59
CA GLY A 31 16.15 5.91 10.32
C GLY A 31 17.34 5.33 9.57
N PRO A 32 18.30 6.18 9.19
CA PRO A 32 19.40 5.81 8.27
C PRO A 32 20.42 4.83 8.87
N LYS A 33 20.46 4.66 10.19
CA LYS A 33 21.24 3.63 10.88
C LYS A 33 20.35 2.50 11.42
N GLY A 34 19.11 2.41 10.92
CA GLY A 34 18.21 1.29 11.17
C GLY A 34 18.79 -0.03 10.63
N ARG A 35 18.34 -1.14 11.19
CA ARG A 35 18.84 -2.48 10.85
C ARG A 35 17.74 -3.31 10.24
N ASN A 36 18.13 -4.28 9.42
CA ASN A 36 17.21 -5.22 8.82
C ASN A 36 16.69 -6.26 9.83
N VAL A 37 15.49 -6.75 9.55
CA VAL A 37 14.87 -7.90 10.23
C VAL A 37 14.87 -9.08 9.27
N VAL A 38 15.10 -10.28 9.81
CA VAL A 38 15.04 -11.52 9.03
C VAL A 38 13.74 -12.22 9.36
N LEU A 39 12.94 -12.47 8.33
CA LEU A 39 11.64 -13.16 8.42
C LEU A 39 11.80 -14.59 7.89
N ASP A 40 11.37 -15.57 8.68
CA ASP A 40 11.35 -16.97 8.26
C ASP A 40 10.29 -17.21 7.18
N LYS A 41 10.60 -18.06 6.23
CA LYS A 41 9.64 -18.49 5.21
C LYS A 41 9.53 -20.00 5.22
N LYS A 42 8.31 -20.52 5.22
CA LYS A 42 8.04 -21.96 5.17
C LYS A 42 8.67 -22.65 3.95
N PHE A 43 8.84 -21.91 2.87
CA PHE A 43 9.44 -22.36 1.61
C PHE A 43 10.33 -21.26 1.05
N GLY A 44 11.53 -21.60 0.58
CA GLY A 44 12.50 -20.67 0.01
C GLY A 44 13.46 -20.08 1.02
N ALA A 45 14.17 -19.02 0.62
CA ALA A 45 15.10 -18.31 1.48
C ALA A 45 14.36 -17.37 2.45
N PRO A 46 14.88 -17.12 3.67
CA PRO A 46 14.36 -16.09 4.55
C PRO A 46 14.33 -14.71 3.86
N THR A 47 13.34 -13.92 4.18
CA THR A 47 13.24 -12.53 3.70
C THR A 47 14.02 -11.63 4.64
N ILE A 48 14.94 -10.82 4.10
CA ILE A 48 15.66 -9.78 4.84
C ILE A 48 15.05 -8.44 4.39
N THR A 49 14.54 -7.65 5.33
CA THR A 49 13.88 -6.39 5.01
C THR A 49 13.98 -5.39 6.16
N ASN A 50 13.87 -4.10 5.83
CA ASN A 50 13.67 -3.00 6.77
C ASN A 50 12.29 -2.35 6.62
N ASP A 51 11.45 -2.85 5.72
CA ASP A 51 10.10 -2.34 5.55
C ASP A 51 9.20 -2.73 6.73
N GLY A 52 8.66 -1.70 7.41
CA GLY A 52 7.86 -1.87 8.63
C GLY A 52 6.54 -2.61 8.40
N VAL A 53 5.86 -2.43 7.27
CA VAL A 53 4.59 -3.12 7.01
C VAL A 53 4.81 -4.60 6.69
N THR A 54 5.86 -4.94 5.96
CA THR A 54 6.23 -6.34 5.66
C THR A 54 6.54 -7.09 6.96
N ILE A 55 7.34 -6.48 7.86
CA ILE A 55 7.64 -7.06 9.17
C ILE A 55 6.36 -7.22 10.00
N ALA A 56 5.52 -6.18 10.07
CA ALA A 56 4.30 -6.21 10.86
C ALA A 56 3.29 -7.26 10.37
N ARG A 57 3.20 -7.49 9.05
CA ARG A 57 2.31 -8.51 8.45
C ARG A 57 2.72 -9.93 8.79
N ASP A 58 4.01 -10.19 8.93
CA ASP A 58 4.54 -11.53 9.17
C ASP A 58 4.49 -11.95 10.65
N ILE A 59 4.33 -10.98 11.59
CA ILE A 59 4.30 -11.26 13.02
C ILE A 59 2.93 -11.80 13.44
N GLU A 60 2.95 -13.00 14.01
CA GLU A 60 1.83 -13.66 14.65
C GLU A 60 2.29 -14.28 15.97
N LEU A 61 1.54 -14.01 17.06
CA LEU A 61 1.89 -14.48 18.40
C LEU A 61 1.06 -15.69 18.79
N SER A 62 1.67 -16.61 19.54
CA SER A 62 1.02 -17.85 19.98
C SER A 62 -0.08 -17.64 21.01
N ASP A 63 0.04 -16.63 21.88
CA ASP A 63 -1.01 -16.25 22.82
C ASP A 63 -2.09 -15.43 22.08
N PRO A 64 -3.35 -15.88 22.04
CA PRO A 64 -4.41 -15.21 21.29
C PRO A 64 -4.73 -13.80 21.81
N PHE A 65 -4.55 -13.53 23.10
CA PHE A 65 -4.81 -12.21 23.68
C PHE A 65 -3.68 -11.22 23.36
N GLU A 66 -2.43 -11.66 23.43
CA GLU A 66 -1.29 -10.86 22.99
C GLU A 66 -1.34 -10.64 21.48
N ASN A 67 -1.72 -11.66 20.71
CA ASN A 67 -1.85 -11.55 19.27
C ASN A 67 -2.88 -10.48 18.85
N MET A 68 -3.99 -10.30 19.61
CA MET A 68 -4.93 -9.20 19.35
C MET A 68 -4.23 -7.84 19.44
N GLY A 69 -3.34 -7.64 20.42
CA GLY A 69 -2.55 -6.40 20.54
C GLY A 69 -1.61 -6.21 19.34
N ALA A 70 -0.93 -7.25 18.91
CA ALA A 70 -0.09 -7.23 17.73
C ALA A 70 -0.90 -6.91 16.46
N GLN A 71 -2.06 -7.54 16.27
CA GLN A 71 -2.93 -7.29 15.10
C GLN A 71 -3.44 -5.84 15.05
N LEU A 72 -3.73 -5.19 16.19
CA LEU A 72 -4.11 -3.78 16.23
C LEU A 72 -2.99 -2.86 15.75
N VAL A 73 -1.74 -3.12 16.12
CA VAL A 73 -0.59 -2.33 15.63
C VAL A 73 -0.26 -2.68 14.18
N LYS A 74 -0.44 -3.92 13.76
CA LYS A 74 -0.37 -4.32 12.35
C LYS A 74 -1.35 -3.52 11.49
N GLU A 75 -2.56 -3.27 11.99
CA GLU A 75 -3.55 -2.41 11.31
C GLU A 75 -3.04 -0.98 11.15
N VAL A 76 -2.33 -0.40 12.15
CA VAL A 76 -1.70 0.92 12.03
C VAL A 76 -0.72 0.96 10.86
N ALA A 77 0.19 -0.01 10.78
CA ALA A 77 1.18 -0.09 9.71
C ALA A 77 0.51 -0.26 8.34
N THR A 78 -0.47 -1.18 8.24
CA THR A 78 -1.20 -1.46 7.00
C THR A 78 -1.99 -0.24 6.51
N LYS A 79 -2.73 0.44 7.39
CA LYS A 79 -3.49 1.65 7.00
C LYS A 79 -2.59 2.81 6.60
N THR A 80 -1.43 2.94 7.23
CA THR A 80 -0.46 3.97 6.85
C THR A 80 0.11 3.67 5.47
N ASN A 81 0.44 2.42 5.20
CA ASN A 81 0.85 1.97 3.87
C ASN A 81 -0.22 2.22 2.81
N ASP A 82 -1.48 1.85 3.07
CA ASP A 82 -2.60 2.02 2.13
C ASP A 82 -2.84 3.49 1.74
N VAL A 83 -2.62 4.43 2.68
CA VAL A 83 -2.91 5.86 2.47
C VAL A 83 -1.71 6.63 1.93
N ALA A 84 -0.51 6.33 2.41
CA ALA A 84 0.69 7.12 2.16
C ALA A 84 1.83 6.32 1.50
N GLY A 85 1.75 4.99 1.50
CA GLY A 85 2.73 4.09 0.90
C GLY A 85 4.09 4.05 1.60
N ASP A 86 4.27 4.81 2.69
CA ASP A 86 5.49 4.91 3.48
C ASP A 86 5.13 5.31 4.93
N GLY A 87 6.13 5.38 5.82
CA GLY A 87 5.99 5.82 7.22
C GLY A 87 5.39 4.77 8.16
N THR A 88 5.34 3.52 7.76
CA THR A 88 4.75 2.40 8.52
C THR A 88 5.49 2.15 9.83
N THR A 89 6.81 2.25 9.83
CA THR A 89 7.65 2.15 11.04
C THR A 89 7.41 3.31 12.00
N THR A 90 7.34 4.55 11.49
CA THR A 90 7.04 5.75 12.30
C THR A 90 5.67 5.64 12.96
N ALA A 91 4.66 5.20 12.20
CA ALA A 91 3.30 5.00 12.71
C ALA A 91 3.25 3.94 13.82
N THR A 92 3.99 2.85 13.67
CA THR A 92 4.12 1.78 14.67
C THR A 92 4.78 2.29 15.96
N VAL A 93 5.85 3.08 15.86
CA VAL A 93 6.55 3.69 17.00
C VAL A 93 5.63 4.66 17.73
N LEU A 94 4.91 5.53 17.01
CA LEU A 94 3.94 6.46 17.60
C LEU A 94 2.81 5.72 18.31
N ALA A 95 2.27 4.66 17.70
CA ALA A 95 1.20 3.85 18.31
C ALA A 95 1.68 3.19 19.61
N GLN A 96 2.85 2.58 19.61
CA GLN A 96 3.44 1.99 20.82
C GLN A 96 3.59 3.04 21.93
N ALA A 97 4.16 4.19 21.59
CA ALA A 97 4.38 5.26 22.58
C ALA A 97 3.08 5.79 23.16
N MET A 98 2.07 6.02 22.33
CA MET A 98 0.75 6.48 22.79
C MET A 98 0.05 5.44 23.67
N ILE A 99 0.12 4.16 23.29
CA ILE A 99 -0.49 3.07 24.05
C ILE A 99 0.20 2.91 25.41
N GLN A 100 1.54 2.86 25.43
CA GLN A 100 2.29 2.70 26.68
C GLN A 100 2.05 3.85 27.66
N GLU A 101 2.12 5.11 27.19
CA GLU A 101 1.89 6.27 28.05
C GLU A 101 0.41 6.35 28.47
N GLY A 102 -0.52 6.01 27.56
CA GLY A 102 -1.94 5.97 27.88
C GLY A 102 -2.28 4.91 28.92
N MET A 103 -1.73 3.70 28.81
CA MET A 103 -1.95 2.64 29.81
C MET A 103 -1.43 3.03 31.20
N ARG A 104 -0.29 3.74 31.29
CA ARG A 104 0.22 4.27 32.56
C ARG A 104 -0.77 5.25 33.17
N ASN A 105 -1.34 6.16 32.39
CA ASN A 105 -2.30 7.14 32.86
C ASN A 105 -3.63 6.50 33.28
N VAL A 106 -4.13 5.52 32.52
CA VAL A 106 -5.35 4.76 32.85
C VAL A 106 -5.15 3.96 34.15
N ALA A 107 -3.99 3.31 34.32
CA ALA A 107 -3.64 2.61 35.55
C ALA A 107 -3.52 3.56 36.75
N ALA A 108 -3.17 4.84 36.54
CA ALA A 108 -3.14 5.88 37.53
C ALA A 108 -4.54 6.49 37.85
N GLY A 109 -5.60 6.01 37.16
CA GLY A 109 -6.99 6.40 37.43
C GLY A 109 -7.60 7.39 36.44
N ALA A 110 -6.91 7.75 35.36
CA ALA A 110 -7.47 8.60 34.31
C ALA A 110 -8.62 7.89 33.58
N ASN A 111 -9.69 8.63 33.28
CA ASN A 111 -10.82 8.11 32.52
C ASN A 111 -10.45 7.95 31.02
N PRO A 112 -10.41 6.72 30.46
CA PRO A 112 -9.95 6.49 29.08
C PRO A 112 -10.82 7.17 28.04
N MET A 113 -12.13 7.33 28.28
CA MET A 113 -13.04 8.01 27.35
C MET A 113 -12.82 9.52 27.29
N ILE A 114 -12.34 10.12 28.39
CA ILE A 114 -12.00 11.54 28.46
C ILE A 114 -10.59 11.76 27.92
N LEU A 115 -9.66 10.86 28.23
CA LEU A 115 -8.29 10.84 27.71
C LEU A 115 -8.30 10.83 26.18
N LYS A 116 -9.16 9.98 25.57
CA LYS A 116 -9.36 9.91 24.12
C LYS A 116 -9.69 11.27 23.50
N LYS A 117 -10.56 12.07 24.12
CA LYS A 117 -10.89 13.42 23.62
C LYS A 117 -9.67 14.33 23.57
N GLY A 118 -8.79 14.23 24.59
CA GLY A 118 -7.54 14.98 24.61
C GLY A 118 -6.58 14.53 23.51
N ILE A 119 -6.48 13.23 23.25
CA ILE A 119 -5.68 12.68 22.16
C ILE A 119 -6.21 13.20 20.81
N GLU A 120 -7.51 13.10 20.55
CA GLU A 120 -8.13 13.56 19.31
C GLU A 120 -7.91 15.06 19.07
N LEU A 121 -8.06 15.88 20.12
CA LEU A 121 -7.83 17.33 20.05
C LEU A 121 -6.37 17.65 19.73
N ALA A 122 -5.43 17.02 20.42
CA ALA A 122 -3.99 17.20 20.18
C ALA A 122 -3.59 16.80 18.77
N VAL A 123 -4.02 15.62 18.30
CA VAL A 123 -3.70 15.12 16.95
C VAL A 123 -4.28 16.04 15.88
N LYS A 124 -5.52 16.49 16.02
CA LYS A 124 -6.12 17.46 15.10
C LYS A 124 -5.27 18.72 14.98
N THR A 125 -4.85 19.29 16.11
CA THR A 125 -4.02 20.50 16.15
C THR A 125 -2.67 20.27 15.47
N LEU A 126 -1.99 19.15 15.78
CA LEU A 126 -0.69 18.83 15.17
C LEU A 126 -0.81 18.59 13.66
N VAL A 127 -1.87 17.95 13.18
CA VAL A 127 -2.12 17.75 11.75
C VAL A 127 -2.30 19.09 11.02
N GLU A 128 -2.99 20.05 11.62
CA GLU A 128 -3.12 21.40 11.04
C GLU A 128 -1.76 22.11 10.98
N GLU A 129 -0.90 21.95 11.99
CA GLU A 129 0.45 22.51 11.98
C GLU A 129 1.38 21.83 10.97
N ILE A 130 1.30 20.50 10.80
CA ILE A 130 2.03 19.79 9.72
C ILE A 130 1.69 20.41 8.36
N LYS A 131 0.39 20.59 8.08
CA LYS A 131 -0.07 21.19 6.82
C LYS A 131 0.44 22.63 6.61
N LYS A 132 0.50 23.43 7.68
CA LYS A 132 1.03 24.81 7.61
C LYS A 132 2.54 24.85 7.35
N LYS A 133 3.29 23.90 7.87
CA LYS A 133 4.74 23.77 7.68
C LYS A 133 5.13 23.12 6.37
N SER A 134 4.17 22.53 5.66
CA SER A 134 4.42 21.84 4.40
C SER A 134 4.91 22.81 3.31
N ILE A 135 5.97 22.41 2.63
CA ILE A 135 6.59 23.11 1.50
C ILE A 135 6.25 22.32 0.23
N LYS A 136 5.72 23.02 -0.79
CA LYS A 136 5.39 22.37 -2.07
C LYS A 136 6.64 21.89 -2.78
N VAL A 137 6.58 20.70 -3.34
CA VAL A 137 7.62 20.13 -4.20
C VAL A 137 7.53 20.76 -5.58
N ASN A 138 8.63 21.34 -6.06
CA ASN A 138 8.70 22.05 -7.32
C ASN A 138 9.84 21.51 -8.19
N GLY A 139 9.48 20.64 -9.15
CA GLY A 139 10.40 20.19 -10.18
C GLY A 139 11.24 18.97 -9.83
N LYS A 140 12.02 18.53 -10.82
CA LYS A 140 12.78 17.27 -10.83
C LYS A 140 13.77 17.14 -9.67
N ALA A 141 14.42 18.23 -9.28
CA ALA A 141 15.44 18.21 -8.23
C ALA A 141 14.84 17.85 -6.84
N ASP A 142 13.70 18.46 -6.49
CA ASP A 142 13.02 18.18 -5.23
C ASP A 142 12.47 16.76 -5.21
N ILE A 143 11.93 16.30 -6.34
CA ILE A 143 11.45 14.93 -6.52
C ILE A 143 12.59 13.93 -6.31
N ALA A 144 13.74 14.14 -6.97
CA ALA A 144 14.91 13.30 -6.82
C ALA A 144 15.42 13.26 -5.38
N GLN A 145 15.34 14.38 -4.66
CA GLN A 145 15.75 14.49 -3.27
C GLN A 145 14.85 13.67 -2.34
N VAL A 146 13.54 13.80 -2.46
CA VAL A 146 12.57 13.00 -1.69
C VAL A 146 12.78 11.51 -1.94
N ALA A 147 12.84 11.13 -3.22
CA ALA A 147 13.03 9.73 -3.61
C ALA A 147 14.36 9.16 -3.09
N SER A 148 15.44 9.95 -3.14
CA SER A 148 16.77 9.53 -2.64
C SER A 148 16.77 9.30 -1.13
N VAL A 149 16.09 10.14 -0.37
CA VAL A 149 15.98 9.97 1.09
C VAL A 149 15.21 8.72 1.44
N SER A 150 14.07 8.50 0.80
CA SER A 150 13.22 7.32 1.05
C SER A 150 13.91 6.02 0.62
N ALA A 151 14.54 5.99 -0.57
CA ALA A 151 15.28 4.82 -1.05
C ALA A 151 16.61 4.57 -0.31
N GLY A 152 17.16 5.60 0.38
CA GLY A 152 18.53 5.56 0.89
C GLY A 152 19.59 5.48 -0.22
N ASP A 153 19.25 5.89 -1.46
CA ASP A 153 20.08 5.74 -2.65
C ASP A 153 19.79 6.87 -3.66
N THR A 154 20.84 7.62 -4.03
CA THR A 154 20.72 8.76 -4.95
C THR A 154 20.50 8.35 -6.40
N GLU A 155 20.97 7.17 -6.82
CA GLU A 155 20.76 6.64 -8.16
C GLU A 155 19.29 6.27 -8.38
N ILE A 156 18.71 5.56 -7.40
CA ILE A 156 17.28 5.23 -7.38
C ILE A 156 16.43 6.51 -7.39
N GLY A 157 16.80 7.51 -6.57
CA GLY A 157 16.10 8.80 -6.56
C GLY A 157 16.11 9.51 -7.90
N GLY A 158 17.25 9.46 -8.61
CA GLY A 158 17.37 9.99 -9.96
C GLY A 158 16.47 9.30 -10.98
N LEU A 159 16.41 7.95 -10.93
CA LEU A 159 15.54 7.15 -11.81
C LEU A 159 14.06 7.45 -11.59
N ILE A 160 13.62 7.58 -10.33
CA ILE A 160 12.23 7.92 -10.00
C ILE A 160 11.88 9.31 -10.53
N ALA A 161 12.75 10.29 -10.33
CA ALA A 161 12.53 11.66 -10.84
C ALA A 161 12.50 11.70 -12.37
N GLU A 162 13.32 10.92 -13.06
CA GLU A 162 13.29 10.78 -14.51
C GLU A 162 11.99 10.09 -14.98
N ALA A 163 11.55 9.04 -14.28
CA ALA A 163 10.30 8.38 -14.57
C ALA A 163 9.11 9.36 -14.47
N MET A 164 9.03 10.11 -13.37
CA MET A 164 7.98 11.13 -13.18
C MET A 164 8.04 12.26 -14.21
N GLU A 165 9.22 12.65 -14.66
CA GLU A 165 9.36 13.66 -15.72
C GLU A 165 8.83 13.14 -17.07
N LYS A 166 9.05 11.85 -17.38
CA LYS A 166 8.61 11.24 -18.64
C LYS A 166 7.10 11.00 -18.70
N VAL A 167 6.49 10.55 -17.62
CA VAL A 167 5.05 10.20 -17.59
C VAL A 167 4.18 11.28 -16.93
N GLY A 168 4.78 12.29 -16.31
CA GLY A 168 4.08 13.34 -15.55
C GLY A 168 3.80 12.93 -14.10
N ASN A 169 3.34 13.90 -13.29
CA ASN A 169 3.11 13.70 -11.85
C ASN A 169 2.01 12.67 -11.55
N ASP A 170 0.99 12.61 -12.41
CA ASP A 170 -0.13 11.67 -12.34
C ASP A 170 0.10 10.42 -13.20
N GLY A 171 1.30 10.29 -13.79
CA GLY A 171 1.65 9.19 -14.67
C GLY A 171 1.87 7.88 -13.93
N VAL A 172 1.69 6.78 -14.65
CA VAL A 172 1.84 5.43 -14.10
C VAL A 172 3.31 5.03 -14.09
N ILE A 173 3.80 4.66 -12.93
CA ILE A 173 5.14 4.10 -12.76
C ILE A 173 5.00 2.76 -12.05
N THR A 174 5.54 1.71 -12.66
CA THR A 174 5.55 0.35 -12.10
C THR A 174 6.98 -0.11 -11.83
N VAL A 175 7.12 -1.03 -10.89
CA VAL A 175 8.42 -1.62 -10.51
C VAL A 175 8.37 -3.11 -10.83
N GLU A 176 9.25 -3.57 -11.69
CA GLU A 176 9.33 -4.96 -12.15
C GLU A 176 10.70 -5.56 -11.86
N GLU A 177 10.75 -6.89 -11.84
CA GLU A 177 12.01 -7.62 -11.66
C GLU A 177 12.69 -7.82 -13.01
N SER A 178 13.94 -7.38 -13.11
CA SER A 178 14.81 -7.65 -14.27
C SER A 178 15.57 -8.96 -14.09
N LYS A 179 15.90 -9.61 -15.20
CA LYS A 179 16.86 -10.72 -15.21
C LYS A 179 18.32 -10.24 -15.24
N GLY A 180 18.52 -8.94 -15.42
CA GLY A 180 19.84 -8.29 -15.44
C GLY A 180 20.36 -7.93 -14.06
N LEU A 181 21.58 -7.42 -14.02
CA LEU A 181 22.21 -6.92 -12.78
C LEU A 181 21.95 -5.43 -12.54
N GLN A 182 21.63 -4.68 -13.59
CA GLN A 182 21.41 -3.24 -13.52
C GLN A 182 19.93 -2.93 -13.40
N THR A 183 19.64 -1.79 -12.80
CA THR A 183 18.28 -1.24 -12.73
C THR A 183 18.13 -0.23 -13.84
N ASP A 184 17.14 -0.42 -14.71
CA ASP A 184 16.88 0.39 -15.88
C ASP A 184 15.48 1.01 -15.86
N LEU A 185 15.30 2.10 -16.61
CA LEU A 185 14.02 2.78 -16.80
C LEU A 185 13.59 2.70 -18.26
N SER A 186 12.46 2.06 -18.51
CA SER A 186 11.80 2.06 -19.81
C SER A 186 10.43 2.76 -19.74
N VAL A 187 9.97 3.29 -20.87
CA VAL A 187 8.60 3.81 -21.01
C VAL A 187 7.93 3.05 -22.13
N VAL A 188 6.81 2.45 -21.82
CA VAL A 188 6.04 1.59 -22.73
C VAL A 188 4.62 2.10 -22.89
N GLU A 189 3.95 1.67 -23.96
CA GLU A 189 2.52 1.94 -24.14
C GLU A 189 1.72 1.25 -23.01
N GLY A 190 0.77 1.97 -22.44
CA GLY A 190 0.00 1.43 -21.32
C GLY A 190 -1.05 2.39 -20.79
N MET A 191 -1.91 1.88 -19.93
CA MET A 191 -3.01 2.66 -19.33
C MET A 191 -3.34 2.17 -17.93
N GLN A 192 -3.68 3.12 -17.05
CA GLN A 192 -4.28 2.84 -15.76
C GLN A 192 -5.73 3.33 -15.72
N PHE A 193 -6.61 2.56 -15.05
CA PHE A 193 -7.97 3.01 -14.74
C PHE A 193 -8.41 2.57 -13.33
N ASP A 194 -9.29 3.35 -12.73
CA ASP A 194 -9.70 3.27 -11.32
C ASP A 194 -10.80 2.21 -11.13
N ARG A 195 -10.47 0.95 -11.42
CA ARG A 195 -11.30 -0.24 -11.16
C ARG A 195 -10.39 -1.41 -10.83
N GLY A 196 -10.58 -2.00 -9.67
CA GLY A 196 -9.85 -3.18 -9.24
C GLY A 196 -10.61 -4.48 -9.45
N TYR A 197 -10.07 -5.57 -8.91
CA TYR A 197 -10.66 -6.89 -9.03
C TYR A 197 -12.04 -6.97 -8.36
N ILE A 198 -12.95 -7.73 -8.97
CA ILE A 198 -14.32 -7.92 -8.45
C ILE A 198 -14.32 -8.75 -7.16
N SER A 199 -13.34 -9.65 -7.00
CA SER A 199 -13.25 -10.53 -5.84
C SER A 199 -11.80 -10.65 -5.32
N PRO A 200 -11.57 -10.52 -4.00
CA PRO A 200 -10.24 -10.74 -3.40
C PRO A 200 -9.65 -12.12 -3.67
N TYR A 201 -10.48 -13.12 -3.96
CA TYR A 201 -10.01 -14.47 -4.32
C TYR A 201 -9.33 -14.53 -5.70
N MET A 202 -9.34 -13.43 -6.46
CA MET A 202 -8.67 -13.32 -7.76
C MET A 202 -7.21 -12.85 -7.65
N VAL A 203 -6.70 -12.51 -6.46
CA VAL A 203 -5.30 -12.10 -6.25
C VAL A 203 -4.33 -13.25 -6.51
N THR A 204 -3.18 -12.93 -7.11
CA THR A 204 -2.08 -13.88 -7.34
C THR A 204 -0.98 -13.74 -6.29
N ASP A 205 -0.85 -12.55 -5.71
CA ASP A 205 0.03 -12.21 -4.60
C ASP A 205 -0.82 -11.81 -3.37
N PRO A 206 -1.05 -12.72 -2.42
CA PRO A 206 -1.84 -12.43 -1.22
C PRO A 206 -1.18 -11.40 -0.28
N ASP A 207 0.15 -11.31 -0.28
CA ASP A 207 0.89 -10.40 0.60
C ASP A 207 0.67 -8.94 0.19
N LYS A 208 0.64 -8.70 -1.12
CA LYS A 208 0.36 -7.37 -1.71
C LYS A 208 -1.12 -7.14 -2.02
N MET A 209 -1.98 -8.16 -1.90
CA MET A 209 -3.37 -8.13 -2.33
C MET A 209 -3.50 -7.69 -3.81
N GLU A 210 -2.64 -8.22 -4.66
CA GLU A 210 -2.50 -7.86 -6.07
C GLU A 210 -2.66 -9.08 -6.97
N ALA A 211 -3.26 -8.92 -8.15
CA ALA A 211 -3.25 -9.90 -9.21
C ALA A 211 -2.30 -9.44 -10.33
N VAL A 212 -1.22 -10.18 -10.54
CA VAL A 212 -0.27 -9.95 -11.64
C VAL A 212 -0.47 -11.04 -12.67
N MET A 213 -0.70 -10.64 -13.91
CA MET A 213 -0.94 -11.52 -15.06
C MET A 213 0.11 -11.25 -16.13
N ASN A 214 0.77 -12.29 -16.62
CA ASN A 214 1.80 -12.18 -17.65
C ASN A 214 1.27 -12.66 -18.98
N GLU A 215 1.42 -11.82 -20.01
CA GLU A 215 0.92 -12.07 -21.36
C GLU A 215 -0.55 -12.57 -21.40
N PRO A 216 -1.49 -11.93 -20.65
CA PRO A 216 -2.87 -12.38 -20.61
C PRO A 216 -3.60 -12.06 -21.92
N TYR A 217 -4.63 -12.84 -22.20
CA TYR A 217 -5.72 -12.38 -23.06
C TYR A 217 -6.63 -11.43 -22.31
N ILE A 218 -7.22 -10.46 -23.01
CA ILE A 218 -8.09 -9.42 -22.43
C ILE A 218 -9.43 -9.44 -23.15
N LEU A 219 -10.47 -9.87 -22.47
CA LEU A 219 -11.85 -9.80 -22.95
C LEU A 219 -12.46 -8.46 -22.52
N ILE A 220 -12.95 -7.68 -23.47
CA ILE A 220 -13.47 -6.34 -23.25
C ILE A 220 -14.95 -6.31 -23.66
N THR A 221 -15.86 -6.02 -22.72
CA THR A 221 -17.29 -5.95 -23.01
C THR A 221 -17.99 -4.87 -22.16
N ASP A 222 -19.04 -4.27 -22.71
CA ASP A 222 -19.93 -3.36 -22.00
C ASP A 222 -21.10 -4.08 -21.30
N ARG A 223 -21.12 -5.43 -21.35
CA ARG A 223 -22.18 -6.26 -20.80
C ARG A 223 -21.91 -6.69 -19.38
N LYS A 224 -22.99 -6.94 -18.65
CA LYS A 224 -22.95 -7.67 -17.40
C LYS A 224 -22.90 -9.18 -17.67
N ILE A 225 -22.04 -9.91 -16.95
CA ILE A 225 -21.87 -11.36 -17.08
C ILE A 225 -22.31 -12.02 -15.76
N SER A 226 -23.42 -12.75 -15.78
CA SER A 226 -23.95 -13.47 -14.60
C SER A 226 -23.94 -14.99 -14.78
N ALA A 227 -24.10 -15.48 -16.02
CA ALA A 227 -24.06 -16.89 -16.35
C ALA A 227 -22.75 -17.27 -17.04
N ILE A 228 -22.12 -18.35 -16.60
CA ILE A 228 -20.86 -18.81 -17.21
C ILE A 228 -21.06 -19.34 -18.63
N ALA A 229 -22.25 -19.83 -18.95
CA ALA A 229 -22.60 -20.36 -20.26
C ALA A 229 -22.35 -19.35 -21.40
N ASP A 230 -22.56 -18.07 -21.14
CA ASP A 230 -22.41 -17.01 -22.14
C ASP A 230 -20.96 -16.85 -22.64
N MET A 231 -19.98 -17.24 -21.82
CA MET A 231 -18.54 -17.09 -22.17
C MET A 231 -17.79 -18.43 -22.23
N LEU A 232 -18.50 -19.55 -22.03
CA LEU A 232 -17.86 -20.86 -21.97
C LEU A 232 -17.04 -21.20 -23.24
N PRO A 233 -17.52 -20.92 -24.48
CA PRO A 233 -16.73 -21.19 -25.69
C PRO A 233 -15.41 -20.39 -25.73
N THR A 234 -15.43 -19.14 -25.27
CA THR A 234 -14.25 -18.28 -25.19
C THR A 234 -13.28 -18.80 -24.14
N LEU A 235 -13.77 -19.17 -22.94
CA LEU A 235 -12.95 -19.75 -21.88
C LEU A 235 -12.24 -21.02 -22.34
N GLU A 236 -12.94 -21.92 -23.03
CA GLU A 236 -12.34 -23.16 -23.56
C GLU A 236 -11.21 -22.89 -24.55
N LYS A 237 -11.35 -21.85 -25.41
CA LYS A 237 -10.30 -21.44 -26.35
C LYS A 237 -9.06 -20.92 -25.60
N VAL A 238 -9.25 -20.06 -24.60
CA VAL A 238 -8.16 -19.48 -23.81
C VAL A 238 -7.45 -20.56 -22.98
N VAL A 239 -8.20 -21.46 -22.34
CA VAL A 239 -7.63 -22.58 -21.56
C VAL A 239 -6.78 -23.49 -22.44
N LYS A 240 -7.20 -23.77 -23.68
CA LYS A 240 -6.41 -24.59 -24.65
C LYS A 240 -5.06 -23.93 -25.00
N GLN A 241 -4.98 -22.61 -24.95
CA GLN A 241 -3.73 -21.86 -25.16
C GLN A 241 -2.83 -21.81 -23.90
N GLY A 242 -3.34 -22.23 -22.74
CA GLY A 242 -2.61 -22.16 -21.47
C GLY A 242 -2.35 -20.74 -20.96
N LYS A 243 -3.08 -19.75 -21.48
CA LYS A 243 -2.94 -18.34 -21.14
C LYS A 243 -3.88 -17.93 -20.02
N GLU A 244 -3.56 -16.83 -19.33
CA GLU A 244 -4.39 -16.18 -18.33
C GLU A 244 -5.43 -15.27 -19.03
N LEU A 245 -6.55 -14.98 -18.39
CA LEU A 245 -7.60 -14.13 -18.95
C LEU A 245 -7.94 -12.98 -18.00
N LEU A 246 -7.78 -11.74 -18.48
CA LEU A 246 -8.41 -10.57 -17.88
C LEU A 246 -9.78 -10.37 -18.50
N ILE A 247 -10.81 -10.16 -17.68
CA ILE A 247 -12.17 -9.86 -18.12
C ILE A 247 -12.51 -8.45 -17.67
N ILE A 248 -12.74 -7.55 -18.61
CA ILE A 248 -13.23 -6.18 -18.37
C ILE A 248 -14.69 -6.14 -18.80
N ALA A 249 -15.61 -6.08 -17.84
CA ALA A 249 -17.04 -6.15 -18.09
C ALA A 249 -17.79 -5.06 -17.29
N GLU A 250 -19.03 -4.73 -17.68
CA GLU A 250 -19.84 -3.82 -16.86
C GLU A 250 -19.93 -4.31 -15.41
N ASP A 251 -20.23 -5.58 -15.24
CA ASP A 251 -20.19 -6.31 -13.96
C ASP A 251 -20.02 -7.80 -14.22
N LEU A 252 -19.52 -8.53 -13.22
CA LEU A 252 -19.44 -9.99 -13.27
C LEU A 252 -19.84 -10.53 -11.89
N ASP A 253 -20.96 -11.26 -11.85
CA ASP A 253 -21.53 -11.74 -10.59
C ASP A 253 -22.10 -13.17 -10.71
N GLY A 254 -22.81 -13.60 -9.69
CA GLY A 254 -23.58 -14.84 -9.68
C GLY A 254 -22.75 -16.10 -9.96
N GLU A 255 -23.27 -16.95 -10.83
CA GLU A 255 -22.66 -18.23 -11.22
C GLU A 255 -21.30 -18.02 -11.94
N ALA A 256 -21.21 -17.01 -12.79
CA ALA A 256 -19.98 -16.71 -13.53
C ALA A 256 -18.80 -16.41 -12.59
N LEU A 257 -19.02 -15.52 -11.61
CA LEU A 257 -18.01 -15.18 -10.61
C LEU A 257 -17.60 -16.40 -9.78
N ALA A 258 -18.57 -17.15 -9.26
CA ALA A 258 -18.31 -18.32 -8.44
C ALA A 258 -17.50 -19.37 -9.20
N THR A 259 -17.84 -19.62 -10.46
CA THR A 259 -17.15 -20.61 -11.31
C THR A 259 -15.70 -20.19 -11.59
N LEU A 260 -15.44 -18.92 -11.93
CA LEU A 260 -14.07 -18.43 -12.16
C LEU A 260 -13.21 -18.51 -10.91
N VAL A 261 -13.75 -18.11 -9.75
CA VAL A 261 -13.05 -18.19 -8.45
C VAL A 261 -12.72 -19.64 -8.10
N VAL A 262 -13.67 -20.57 -8.22
CA VAL A 262 -13.44 -22.00 -7.93
C VAL A 262 -12.37 -22.59 -8.85
N ASN A 263 -12.41 -22.29 -10.15
CA ASN A 263 -11.41 -22.79 -11.09
C ASN A 263 -10.01 -22.23 -10.81
N LYS A 264 -9.92 -20.94 -10.43
CA LYS A 264 -8.66 -20.35 -10.01
C LYS A 264 -8.10 -20.99 -8.74
N LEU A 265 -8.93 -21.19 -7.72
CA LEU A 265 -8.51 -21.85 -6.47
C LEU A 265 -8.06 -23.30 -6.68
N ARG A 266 -8.64 -23.99 -7.68
CA ARG A 266 -8.21 -25.34 -8.11
C ARG A 266 -6.96 -25.34 -8.99
N GLY A 267 -6.48 -24.16 -9.41
CA GLY A 267 -5.34 -24.04 -10.31
C GLY A 267 -5.61 -24.48 -11.76
N THR A 268 -6.88 -24.69 -12.13
CA THR A 268 -7.26 -25.16 -13.47
C THR A 268 -7.31 -24.05 -14.50
N PHE A 269 -7.64 -22.84 -14.08
CA PHE A 269 -7.69 -21.67 -14.94
C PHE A 269 -7.48 -20.38 -14.15
N LYS A 270 -6.59 -19.53 -14.63
CA LYS A 270 -6.33 -18.23 -14.03
C LYS A 270 -7.08 -17.15 -14.78
N ALA A 271 -8.09 -16.57 -14.11
CA ALA A 271 -8.82 -15.41 -14.61
C ALA A 271 -8.94 -14.34 -13.52
N VAL A 272 -8.88 -13.10 -13.96
CA VAL A 272 -9.17 -11.93 -13.13
C VAL A 272 -10.27 -11.13 -13.83
N ALA A 273 -11.28 -10.72 -13.06
CA ALA A 273 -12.37 -9.89 -13.57
C ALA A 273 -12.36 -8.53 -12.88
N VAL A 274 -12.52 -7.48 -13.68
CA VAL A 274 -12.59 -6.09 -13.25
C VAL A 274 -13.82 -5.42 -13.84
N LYS A 275 -14.35 -4.41 -13.14
CA LYS A 275 -15.45 -3.62 -13.70
C LYS A 275 -14.94 -2.64 -14.75
N ALA A 276 -15.69 -2.46 -15.81
CA ALA A 276 -15.39 -1.48 -16.84
C ALA A 276 -15.37 -0.06 -16.25
N PRO A 277 -14.37 0.77 -16.62
CA PRO A 277 -14.29 2.14 -16.16
C PRO A 277 -15.38 3.03 -16.76
N GLY A 278 -15.82 4.04 -15.99
CA GLY A 278 -16.84 4.99 -16.43
C GLY A 278 -18.28 4.45 -16.42
N PHE A 279 -19.21 5.26 -16.94
CA PHE A 279 -20.64 4.96 -17.04
C PHE A 279 -21.20 5.47 -18.38
N GLY A 280 -22.23 4.80 -18.91
CA GLY A 280 -22.90 5.21 -20.15
C GLY A 280 -21.94 5.33 -21.34
N ASP A 281 -22.05 6.39 -22.12
CA ASP A 281 -21.23 6.62 -23.32
C ASP A 281 -19.74 6.79 -23.00
N ARG A 282 -19.41 7.31 -21.82
CA ARG A 282 -18.00 7.38 -21.37
C ARG A 282 -17.40 6.00 -21.16
N ARG A 283 -18.18 5.04 -20.62
CA ARG A 283 -17.74 3.64 -20.50
C ARG A 283 -17.40 3.06 -21.86
N LYS A 284 -18.28 3.24 -22.85
CA LYS A 284 -18.05 2.76 -24.23
C LYS A 284 -16.75 3.35 -24.80
N ALA A 285 -16.57 4.65 -24.66
CA ALA A 285 -15.37 5.33 -25.15
C ALA A 285 -14.07 4.84 -24.47
N MET A 286 -14.12 4.58 -23.15
CA MET A 286 -12.94 4.05 -22.42
C MET A 286 -12.66 2.59 -22.78
N LEU A 287 -13.70 1.77 -23.00
CA LEU A 287 -13.52 0.40 -23.48
C LEU A 287 -12.91 0.35 -24.88
N GLU A 288 -13.30 1.28 -25.76
CA GLU A 288 -12.65 1.44 -27.08
C GLU A 288 -11.18 1.84 -26.97
N ASP A 289 -10.85 2.76 -26.05
CA ASP A 289 -9.46 3.15 -25.82
C ASP A 289 -8.61 1.97 -25.33
N ILE A 290 -9.16 1.14 -24.41
CA ILE A 290 -8.49 -0.08 -23.94
C ILE A 290 -8.36 -1.10 -25.08
N ALA A 291 -9.39 -1.26 -25.92
CA ALA A 291 -9.35 -2.17 -27.08
C ALA A 291 -8.26 -1.76 -28.08
N ILE A 292 -8.17 -0.47 -28.41
CA ILE A 292 -7.13 0.05 -29.31
C ILE A 292 -5.72 -0.15 -28.70
N LEU A 293 -5.57 0.11 -27.40
CA LEU A 293 -4.30 -0.07 -26.70
C LEU A 293 -3.83 -1.52 -26.68
N THR A 294 -4.76 -2.48 -26.58
CA THR A 294 -4.45 -3.91 -26.42
C THR A 294 -4.58 -4.72 -27.70
N GLY A 295 -4.98 -4.07 -28.80
CA GLY A 295 -5.23 -4.72 -30.08
C GLY A 295 -6.47 -5.63 -30.09
N GLY A 296 -7.38 -5.48 -29.13
CA GLY A 296 -8.61 -6.24 -29.01
C GLY A 296 -9.82 -5.54 -29.64
N THR A 297 -10.98 -6.15 -29.46
CA THR A 297 -12.27 -5.63 -29.93
C THR A 297 -13.26 -5.55 -28.76
N VAL A 298 -14.03 -4.45 -28.67
CA VAL A 298 -15.11 -4.36 -27.68
C VAL A 298 -16.28 -5.24 -28.12
N ILE A 299 -16.69 -6.16 -27.27
CA ILE A 299 -17.83 -7.04 -27.50
C ILE A 299 -19.08 -6.36 -26.96
N THR A 300 -19.91 -5.84 -27.86
CA THR A 300 -21.12 -5.09 -27.52
C THR A 300 -22.30 -5.51 -28.41
N GLU A 301 -23.52 -5.41 -27.88
CA GLU A 301 -24.74 -5.67 -28.64
C GLU A 301 -24.97 -4.68 -29.78
N ASP A 302 -24.52 -3.44 -29.60
CA ASP A 302 -24.63 -2.41 -30.63
C ASP A 302 -23.90 -2.82 -31.92
N MET A 303 -22.86 -3.64 -31.84
CA MET A 303 -22.15 -4.23 -32.98
C MET A 303 -22.68 -5.61 -33.39
N GLY A 304 -23.75 -6.10 -32.77
CA GLY A 304 -24.31 -7.42 -33.02
C GLY A 304 -23.43 -8.59 -32.57
N ARG A 305 -22.41 -8.35 -31.74
CA ARG A 305 -21.50 -9.38 -31.25
C ARG A 305 -21.97 -9.95 -29.91
N LYS A 306 -21.89 -11.26 -29.77
CA LYS A 306 -22.23 -12.00 -28.55
C LYS A 306 -20.98 -12.57 -27.91
N LEU A 307 -21.02 -12.75 -26.59
CA LEU A 307 -19.89 -13.34 -25.82
C LEU A 307 -19.61 -14.80 -26.21
N ASP A 308 -20.60 -15.55 -26.65
CA ASP A 308 -20.46 -16.93 -27.11
C ASP A 308 -19.77 -17.07 -28.48
N SER A 309 -19.71 -15.97 -29.25
CA SER A 309 -19.11 -15.93 -30.59
C SER A 309 -17.72 -15.29 -30.65
N VAL A 310 -17.11 -15.01 -29.50
CA VAL A 310 -15.78 -14.38 -29.40
C VAL A 310 -14.71 -15.37 -29.85
N GLU A 311 -13.84 -14.91 -30.76
CA GLU A 311 -12.64 -15.62 -31.21
C GLU A 311 -11.39 -15.08 -30.47
N LEU A 312 -10.26 -15.81 -30.58
CA LEU A 312 -9.01 -15.38 -29.91
C LEU A 312 -8.47 -14.06 -30.48
N GLU A 313 -8.75 -13.79 -31.75
CA GLU A 313 -8.35 -12.58 -32.47
C GLU A 313 -9.15 -11.34 -32.02
N ASP A 314 -10.29 -11.53 -31.36
CA ASP A 314 -11.08 -10.45 -30.77
C ASP A 314 -10.54 -10.03 -29.39
N LEU A 315 -9.75 -10.89 -28.77
CA LEU A 315 -9.17 -10.63 -27.45
C LEU A 315 -7.95 -9.72 -27.58
N GLY A 316 -7.91 -8.69 -26.73
CA GLY A 316 -6.71 -7.90 -26.54
C GLY A 316 -5.60 -8.70 -25.85
N THR A 317 -4.37 -8.21 -25.96
CA THR A 317 -3.21 -8.75 -25.23
C THR A 317 -2.32 -7.62 -24.72
N ALA A 318 -1.54 -7.92 -23.69
CA ALA A 318 -0.54 -7.03 -23.13
C ALA A 318 0.62 -7.84 -22.58
N ARG A 319 1.79 -7.24 -22.40
CA ARG A 319 2.93 -7.91 -21.78
C ARG A 319 2.62 -8.27 -20.33
N GLN A 320 2.04 -7.34 -19.56
CA GLN A 320 1.64 -7.56 -18.18
C GLN A 320 0.39 -6.77 -17.85
N VAL A 321 -0.45 -7.32 -16.96
CA VAL A 321 -1.55 -6.58 -16.32
C VAL A 321 -1.43 -6.73 -14.81
N ARG A 322 -1.55 -5.61 -14.08
CA ARG A 322 -1.62 -5.58 -12.61
C ARG A 322 -2.97 -5.08 -12.17
N VAL A 323 -3.57 -5.77 -11.23
CA VAL A 323 -4.90 -5.43 -10.69
C VAL A 323 -4.82 -5.42 -9.18
N THR A 324 -5.07 -4.27 -8.59
CA THR A 324 -5.24 -4.11 -7.14
C THR A 324 -6.72 -4.10 -6.76
N LYS A 325 -7.04 -3.80 -5.54
CA LYS A 325 -8.42 -3.63 -5.08
C LYS A 325 -9.13 -2.47 -5.79
N ASP A 326 -8.41 -1.41 -6.13
CA ASP A 326 -8.99 -0.13 -6.55
C ASP A 326 -8.64 0.25 -8.00
N GLU A 327 -7.60 -0.36 -8.59
CA GLU A 327 -7.09 0.03 -9.90
C GLU A 327 -6.61 -1.15 -10.75
N THR A 328 -6.57 -0.93 -12.06
CA THR A 328 -6.00 -1.85 -13.05
C THR A 328 -5.01 -1.09 -13.92
N VAL A 329 -3.80 -1.66 -14.07
CA VAL A 329 -2.72 -1.15 -14.93
C VAL A 329 -2.44 -2.15 -16.04
N ILE A 330 -2.57 -1.72 -17.28
CA ILE A 330 -2.19 -2.47 -18.49
C ILE A 330 -0.82 -1.95 -18.94
N ILE A 331 0.16 -2.82 -19.05
CA ILE A 331 1.55 -2.49 -19.34
C ILE A 331 1.93 -3.14 -20.66
N ASP A 332 2.41 -2.31 -21.59
CA ASP A 332 2.87 -2.75 -22.92
C ASP A 332 1.76 -3.51 -23.67
N GLY A 333 0.67 -2.79 -23.96
CA GLY A 333 -0.45 -3.31 -24.75
C GLY A 333 -0.02 -3.59 -26.19
N ALA A 334 -0.52 -4.67 -26.77
CA ALA A 334 -0.14 -5.12 -28.12
C ALA A 334 -0.91 -4.40 -29.25
N GLY A 335 -1.51 -3.23 -28.98
CA GLY A 335 -2.19 -2.42 -29.97
C GLY A 335 -1.24 -1.80 -31.01
N ASP A 336 -1.80 -1.43 -32.15
CA ASP A 336 -1.04 -0.73 -33.20
C ASP A 336 -0.77 0.73 -32.80
N ASN A 337 0.50 1.13 -32.77
CA ASN A 337 0.93 2.47 -32.39
C ASN A 337 0.32 3.59 -33.26
N ASP A 338 0.06 3.33 -34.53
CA ASP A 338 -0.57 4.33 -35.39
C ASP A 338 -2.06 4.47 -35.08
N ALA A 339 -2.74 3.38 -34.73
CA ALA A 339 -4.12 3.42 -34.25
C ALA A 339 -4.23 4.19 -32.92
N ILE A 340 -3.29 3.98 -31.98
CA ILE A 340 -3.21 4.73 -30.72
C ILE A 340 -3.02 6.23 -30.98
N LYS A 341 -2.08 6.62 -31.87
CA LYS A 341 -1.85 8.02 -32.25
C LYS A 341 -3.08 8.66 -32.89
N GLN A 342 -3.78 7.93 -33.79
CA GLN A 342 -5.03 8.40 -34.39
C GLN A 342 -6.10 8.63 -33.31
N ARG A 343 -6.24 7.71 -32.35
CA ARG A 343 -7.17 7.86 -31.25
C ARG A 343 -6.87 9.08 -30.36
N VAL A 344 -5.60 9.28 -30.03
CA VAL A 344 -5.11 10.49 -29.34
C VAL A 344 -5.46 11.75 -30.12
N GLY A 345 -5.29 11.76 -31.44
CA GLY A 345 -5.69 12.85 -32.31
C GLY A 345 -7.20 13.14 -32.29
N GLN A 346 -8.02 12.08 -32.29
CA GLN A 346 -9.50 12.22 -32.18
C GLN A 346 -9.90 12.84 -30.84
N ILE A 347 -9.31 12.39 -29.72
CA ILE A 347 -9.62 12.93 -28.39
C ILE A 347 -9.21 14.42 -28.33
N LYS A 348 -8.07 14.81 -28.88
CA LYS A 348 -7.63 16.21 -28.97
C LYS A 348 -8.64 17.05 -29.74
N GLY A 349 -9.11 16.57 -30.90
CA GLY A 349 -10.16 17.25 -31.66
C GLY A 349 -11.45 17.42 -30.85
N GLN A 350 -11.88 16.42 -30.10
CA GLN A 350 -13.06 16.52 -29.21
C GLN A 350 -12.87 17.55 -28.09
N ILE A 351 -11.63 17.68 -27.54
CA ILE A 351 -11.31 18.71 -26.53
C ILE A 351 -11.46 20.13 -27.11
N ASP A 352 -11.02 20.32 -28.36
CA ASP A 352 -11.10 21.62 -29.03
C ASP A 352 -12.53 22.00 -29.43
N GLU A 353 -13.36 21.02 -29.75
CA GLU A 353 -14.77 21.22 -30.17
C GLU A 353 -15.76 21.39 -29.01
N THR A 354 -15.44 20.82 -27.82
CA THR A 354 -16.38 20.85 -26.69
C THR A 354 -16.44 22.21 -26.02
N THR A 355 -17.66 22.66 -25.72
CA THR A 355 -17.92 23.91 -24.99
C THR A 355 -18.18 23.68 -23.49
N SER A 356 -18.30 22.42 -23.06
CA SER A 356 -18.53 22.03 -21.68
C SER A 356 -17.21 21.87 -20.94
N GLU A 357 -16.93 22.70 -19.96
CA GLU A 357 -15.71 22.61 -19.15
C GLU A 357 -15.59 21.24 -18.46
N PHE A 358 -16.71 20.67 -18.00
CA PHE A 358 -16.73 19.35 -17.39
C PHE A 358 -16.36 18.23 -18.38
N ASP A 359 -16.90 18.28 -19.61
CA ASP A 359 -16.56 17.28 -20.63
C ASP A 359 -15.13 17.45 -21.12
N LYS A 360 -14.65 18.70 -21.19
CA LYS A 360 -13.27 19.02 -21.51
C LYS A 360 -12.29 18.43 -20.49
N GLU A 361 -12.57 18.60 -19.19
CA GLU A 361 -11.78 18.00 -18.11
C GLU A 361 -11.72 16.46 -18.25
N LYS A 362 -12.86 15.82 -18.51
CA LYS A 362 -12.93 14.35 -18.66
C LYS A 362 -12.25 13.83 -19.94
N LEU A 363 -12.27 14.60 -21.01
CA LEU A 363 -11.52 14.28 -22.23
C LEU A 363 -10.02 14.48 -22.02
N GLN A 364 -9.60 15.49 -21.27
CA GLN A 364 -8.20 15.70 -20.91
C GLN A 364 -7.68 14.57 -20.01
N GLU A 365 -8.44 14.13 -19.02
CA GLU A 365 -8.12 12.97 -18.18
C GLU A 365 -7.92 11.72 -19.04
N ARG A 366 -8.85 11.45 -19.96
CA ARG A 366 -8.79 10.31 -20.86
C ARG A 366 -7.59 10.39 -21.82
N LEU A 367 -7.30 11.59 -22.34
CA LEU A 367 -6.12 11.85 -23.17
C LEU A 367 -4.83 11.55 -22.40
N ALA A 368 -4.71 12.03 -21.17
CA ALA A 368 -3.55 11.80 -20.33
C ALA A 368 -3.33 10.30 -20.06
N LYS A 369 -4.41 9.55 -19.77
CA LYS A 369 -4.34 8.09 -19.55
C LYS A 369 -3.88 7.32 -20.80
N LEU A 370 -4.28 7.73 -22.00
CA LEU A 370 -3.92 7.03 -23.24
C LEU A 370 -2.56 7.45 -23.80
N SER A 371 -2.15 8.73 -23.62
CA SER A 371 -0.92 9.27 -24.21
C SER A 371 0.27 9.27 -23.27
N GLY A 372 0.07 9.07 -21.96
CA GLY A 372 1.12 9.14 -20.94
C GLY A 372 2.04 7.94 -20.92
N GLY A 373 1.58 6.79 -21.38
CA GLY A 373 2.30 5.52 -21.27
C GLY A 373 2.46 5.07 -19.80
N VAL A 374 3.29 4.06 -19.61
CA VAL A 374 3.69 3.53 -18.30
C VAL A 374 5.21 3.52 -18.22
N ALA A 375 5.76 4.19 -17.20
CA ALA A 375 7.17 4.07 -16.89
C ALA A 375 7.40 2.77 -16.10
N VAL A 376 8.32 1.94 -16.55
CA VAL A 376 8.66 0.67 -15.92
C VAL A 376 10.09 0.77 -15.39
N ILE A 377 10.26 0.67 -14.06
CA ILE A 377 11.55 0.56 -13.42
C ILE A 377 11.87 -0.94 -13.30
N GLU A 378 12.78 -1.43 -14.14
CA GLU A 378 13.23 -2.82 -14.16
C GLU A 378 14.38 -3.00 -13.19
N VAL A 379 14.11 -3.60 -12.03
CA VAL A 379 15.08 -3.73 -10.93
C VAL A 379 16.00 -4.92 -11.17
N GLY A 380 17.32 -4.67 -11.25
CA GLY A 380 18.35 -5.69 -11.34
C GLY A 380 19.14 -5.86 -10.04
N ALA A 381 19.53 -7.10 -9.73
CA ALA A 381 20.41 -7.44 -8.61
C ALA A 381 21.15 -8.76 -8.81
N ALA A 382 22.18 -9.00 -8.00
CA ALA A 382 22.98 -10.22 -8.09
C ALA A 382 22.30 -11.44 -7.47
N THR A 383 21.42 -11.24 -6.49
CA THR A 383 20.73 -12.31 -5.77
C THR A 383 19.22 -11.99 -5.65
N GLU A 384 18.39 -13.03 -5.53
CA GLU A 384 16.95 -12.89 -5.36
C GLU A 384 16.58 -12.11 -4.08
N VAL A 385 17.35 -12.29 -3.00
CA VAL A 385 17.13 -11.58 -1.74
C VAL A 385 17.40 -10.08 -1.90
N GLU A 386 18.52 -9.72 -2.55
CA GLU A 386 18.87 -8.32 -2.87
C GLU A 386 17.84 -7.69 -3.83
N LEU A 387 17.38 -8.46 -4.81
CA LEU A 387 16.37 -8.01 -5.78
C LEU A 387 15.07 -7.61 -5.07
N LYS A 388 14.58 -8.46 -4.17
CA LYS A 388 13.36 -8.19 -3.40
C LYS A 388 13.51 -6.97 -2.49
N ASP A 389 14.64 -6.86 -1.77
CA ASP A 389 14.91 -5.69 -0.91
C ASP A 389 14.96 -4.40 -1.74
N LYS A 390 15.71 -4.40 -2.84
CA LYS A 390 15.84 -3.24 -3.73
C LYS A 390 14.51 -2.83 -4.34
N LYS A 391 13.67 -3.81 -4.74
CA LYS A 391 12.33 -3.56 -5.26
C LYS A 391 11.43 -2.90 -4.24
N LEU A 392 11.38 -3.41 -3.00
CA LEU A 392 10.60 -2.81 -1.91
C LEU A 392 11.03 -1.35 -1.65
N ARG A 393 12.34 -1.09 -1.58
CA ARG A 393 12.85 0.27 -1.39
C ARG A 393 12.48 1.23 -2.52
N ILE A 394 12.46 0.76 -3.77
CA ILE A 394 12.03 1.58 -4.91
C ILE A 394 10.51 1.84 -4.85
N GLU A 395 9.71 0.82 -4.49
CA GLU A 395 8.26 0.98 -4.30
C GLU A 395 7.95 2.01 -3.19
N ASP A 396 8.63 1.93 -2.04
CA ASP A 396 8.48 2.90 -0.94
C ASP A 396 8.88 4.32 -1.37
N ALA A 397 10.02 4.46 -2.06
CA ALA A 397 10.49 5.75 -2.55
C ALA A 397 9.54 6.37 -3.59
N LEU A 398 8.94 5.56 -4.45
CA LEU A 398 7.93 6.01 -5.40
C LEU A 398 6.67 6.51 -4.69
N ASN A 399 6.19 5.77 -3.69
CA ASN A 399 5.02 6.14 -2.91
C ASN A 399 5.26 7.40 -2.08
N ALA A 400 6.42 7.50 -1.41
CA ALA A 400 6.83 8.70 -0.68
C ALA A 400 6.91 9.92 -1.60
N THR A 401 7.42 9.74 -2.83
CA THR A 401 7.52 10.81 -3.81
C THR A 401 6.14 11.29 -4.27
N ARG A 402 5.21 10.37 -4.55
CA ARG A 402 3.81 10.71 -4.86
C ARG A 402 3.15 11.47 -3.70
N ALA A 403 3.32 10.98 -2.48
CA ALA A 403 2.81 11.65 -1.28
C ALA A 403 3.38 13.06 -1.09
N ALA A 404 4.66 13.27 -1.43
CA ALA A 404 5.31 14.58 -1.38
C ALA A 404 4.80 15.54 -2.47
N VAL A 405 4.56 15.06 -3.67
CA VAL A 405 3.95 15.86 -4.76
C VAL A 405 2.53 16.27 -4.38
N GLU A 406 1.77 15.41 -3.72
CA GLU A 406 0.38 15.65 -3.33
C GLU A 406 0.22 16.67 -2.19
N GLU A 407 0.94 16.50 -1.08
CA GLU A 407 0.77 17.34 0.13
C GLU A 407 2.03 18.16 0.49
N GLY A 408 3.11 18.09 -0.28
CA GLY A 408 4.37 18.75 0.01
C GLY A 408 5.26 17.97 0.97
N ILE A 409 6.36 18.61 1.36
CA ILE A 409 7.41 18.06 2.25
C ILE A 409 7.54 18.88 3.52
N VAL A 410 8.05 18.24 4.55
CA VAL A 410 8.39 18.84 5.84
C VAL A 410 9.81 18.43 6.26
N ALA A 411 10.38 19.08 7.26
CA ALA A 411 11.66 18.67 7.85
C ALA A 411 11.57 17.23 8.36
N GLY A 412 12.44 16.36 7.86
CA GLY A 412 12.41 14.92 8.12
C GLY A 412 13.05 14.49 9.45
N GLY A 413 13.22 13.18 9.59
CA GLY A 413 13.88 12.60 10.75
C GLY A 413 13.17 12.81 12.09
N GLY A 414 11.86 13.02 12.08
CA GLY A 414 11.06 13.33 13.27
C GLY A 414 11.15 14.79 13.73
N THR A 415 11.93 15.64 13.04
CA THR A 415 12.14 17.06 13.42
C THR A 415 10.83 17.83 13.41
N THR A 416 10.01 17.69 12.37
CA THR A 416 8.73 18.40 12.29
C THR A 416 7.80 18.07 13.44
N LEU A 417 7.79 16.82 13.93
CA LEU A 417 6.97 16.44 15.10
C LEU A 417 7.41 17.16 16.38
N ILE A 418 8.71 17.46 16.51
CA ILE A 418 9.24 18.26 17.63
C ILE A 418 8.89 19.75 17.43
N ASP A 419 9.06 20.26 16.22
CA ASP A 419 8.83 21.68 15.86
C ASP A 419 7.39 22.15 16.05
N ILE A 420 6.43 21.24 15.98
CA ILE A 420 5.00 21.58 16.15
C ILE A 420 4.50 21.41 17.58
N LEU A 421 5.33 20.88 18.51
CA LEU A 421 4.96 20.72 19.92
C LEU A 421 4.46 22.01 20.61
N PRO A 422 5.04 23.19 20.34
CA PRO A 422 4.54 24.43 20.96
C PRO A 422 3.08 24.74 20.65
N ALA A 423 2.52 24.24 19.57
CA ALA A 423 1.09 24.41 19.25
C ALA A 423 0.18 23.74 20.32
N LEU A 424 0.61 22.66 20.93
CA LEU A 424 -0.13 22.00 22.01
C LEU A 424 -0.12 22.79 23.31
N GLU A 425 0.80 23.72 23.50
CA GLU A 425 0.85 24.60 24.68
C GLU A 425 -0.24 25.67 24.67
N THR A 426 -0.82 25.92 23.50
CA THR A 426 -1.97 26.81 23.33
C THR A 426 -3.28 26.18 23.81
N LEU A 427 -3.32 24.83 23.84
CA LEU A 427 -4.47 24.07 24.33
C LEU A 427 -4.43 24.02 25.86
N LYS A 428 -5.36 24.75 26.48
CA LYS A 428 -5.49 24.79 27.94
C LYS A 428 -6.80 24.12 28.34
N GLU A 429 -6.70 22.82 28.58
CA GLU A 429 -7.80 21.97 28.99
C GLU A 429 -7.60 21.57 30.48
N GLU A 430 -8.61 20.94 31.08
CA GLU A 430 -8.56 20.50 32.47
C GLU A 430 -8.66 18.97 32.58
N GLY A 431 -8.13 18.41 33.66
CA GLY A 431 -8.27 17.00 34.04
C GLY A 431 -7.71 16.04 32.95
N ASP A 432 -8.48 14.99 32.70
CA ASP A 432 -8.04 13.90 31.80
C ASP A 432 -7.96 14.31 30.33
N VAL A 433 -8.65 15.40 29.91
CA VAL A 433 -8.46 15.94 28.55
C VAL A 433 -7.04 16.48 28.42
N GLN A 434 -6.58 17.27 29.38
CA GLN A 434 -5.21 17.79 29.41
C GLN A 434 -4.18 16.65 29.51
N THR A 435 -4.49 15.59 30.25
CA THR A 435 -3.66 14.39 30.34
C THR A 435 -3.52 13.72 28.97
N GLY A 436 -4.60 13.64 28.17
CA GLY A 436 -4.57 13.13 26.79
C GLY A 436 -3.71 13.98 25.86
N ILE A 437 -3.74 15.31 25.97
CA ILE A 437 -2.86 16.21 25.21
C ILE A 437 -1.40 15.98 25.60
N ASN A 438 -1.11 15.88 26.89
CA ASN A 438 0.25 15.65 27.39
C ASN A 438 0.80 14.28 26.96
N LEU A 439 -0.07 13.26 26.85
CA LEU A 439 0.27 11.94 26.33
C LEU A 439 0.77 12.05 24.89
N VAL A 440 0.02 12.74 24.01
CA VAL A 440 0.43 12.95 22.62
C VAL A 440 1.73 13.75 22.56
N LYS A 441 1.86 14.81 23.38
CA LYS A 441 3.08 15.64 23.46
C LYS A 441 4.33 14.77 23.73
N ARG A 442 4.25 13.76 24.59
CA ARG A 442 5.35 12.83 24.85
C ARG A 442 5.57 11.82 23.72
N ALA A 443 4.47 11.27 23.18
CA ALA A 443 4.56 10.21 22.17
C ALA A 443 5.17 10.69 20.86
N VAL A 444 4.95 11.93 20.44
CA VAL A 444 5.51 12.47 19.17
C VAL A 444 7.01 12.72 19.22
N GLU A 445 7.65 12.63 20.38
CA GLU A 445 9.10 12.66 20.53
C GLU A 445 9.76 11.33 20.15
N GLU A 446 9.01 10.21 20.22
CA GLU A 446 9.57 8.87 20.10
C GLU A 446 10.19 8.56 18.72
N PRO A 447 9.68 9.03 17.57
CA PRO A 447 10.34 8.78 16.29
C PRO A 447 11.78 9.32 16.26
N LEU A 448 12.01 10.58 16.67
CA LEU A 448 13.35 11.15 16.75
C LEU A 448 14.21 10.43 17.80
N ARG A 449 13.63 10.10 18.97
CA ARG A 449 14.30 9.34 20.04
C ARG A 449 14.77 7.98 19.54
N GLN A 450 13.92 7.27 18.80
CA GLN A 450 14.25 5.95 18.24
C GLN A 450 15.33 6.03 17.15
N ILE A 451 15.28 7.05 16.28
CA ILE A 451 16.31 7.30 15.27
C ILE A 451 17.68 7.50 15.93
N ALA A 452 17.73 8.32 16.98
CA ALA A 452 18.96 8.56 17.74
C ALA A 452 19.44 7.28 18.46
N TYR A 453 18.53 6.51 19.04
CA TYR A 453 18.84 5.23 19.67
C TYR A 453 19.43 4.22 18.68
N ASN A 454 18.82 4.09 17.49
CA ASN A 454 19.33 3.22 16.43
C ASN A 454 20.71 3.68 15.91
N ALA A 455 21.02 4.96 16.07
CA ALA A 455 22.35 5.51 15.77
C ALA A 455 23.39 5.28 16.90
N GLY A 456 22.97 4.68 18.03
CA GLY A 456 23.84 4.40 19.16
C GLY A 456 23.98 5.57 20.14
N LEU A 457 23.07 6.55 20.09
CA LEU A 457 23.08 7.73 20.94
C LEU A 457 21.94 7.71 21.96
N GLU A 458 22.08 8.53 23.02
CA GLU A 458 21.03 8.74 24.00
C GLU A 458 19.91 9.63 23.41
N GLY A 459 18.79 9.02 23.04
CA GLY A 459 17.69 9.67 22.33
C GLY A 459 17.08 10.86 23.09
N SER A 460 17.03 10.79 24.42
CA SER A 460 16.50 11.89 25.27
C SER A 460 17.34 13.16 25.16
N VAL A 461 18.67 13.02 25.06
CA VAL A 461 19.60 14.15 24.88
C VAL A 461 19.42 14.79 23.51
N VAL A 462 19.25 13.96 22.47
CA VAL A 462 19.04 14.44 21.10
C VAL A 462 17.72 15.19 20.97
N VAL A 463 16.64 14.64 21.51
CA VAL A 463 15.31 15.28 21.51
C VAL A 463 15.35 16.61 22.23
N GLU A 464 15.93 16.67 23.44
CA GLU A 464 16.01 17.92 24.21
C GLU A 464 16.85 18.97 23.48
N ARG A 465 17.90 18.58 22.79
CA ARG A 465 18.70 19.50 21.99
C ARG A 465 17.94 20.05 20.80
N VAL A 466 17.20 19.18 20.06
CA VAL A 466 16.38 19.64 18.92
C VAL A 466 15.27 20.58 19.37
N LYS A 467 14.63 20.37 20.51
CA LYS A 467 13.64 21.30 21.08
C LYS A 467 14.18 22.71 21.32
N ASN A 468 15.47 22.84 21.56
CA ASN A 468 16.14 24.11 21.86
C ASN A 468 16.87 24.72 20.64
N THR A 469 16.69 24.15 19.43
CA THR A 469 17.19 24.71 18.18
C THR A 469 16.14 25.58 17.48
N GLU A 470 16.55 26.25 16.40
CA GLU A 470 15.62 26.94 15.50
C GLU A 470 14.72 25.94 14.76
N SER A 471 13.48 26.33 14.44
CA SER A 471 12.56 25.49 13.68
C SER A 471 13.16 25.05 12.35
N GLY A 472 13.05 23.76 12.02
CA GLY A 472 13.64 23.13 10.84
C GLY A 472 15.07 22.61 11.05
N VAL A 473 15.72 22.93 12.18
CA VAL A 473 17.02 22.37 12.53
C VAL A 473 16.80 21.09 13.32
N GLY A 474 17.25 19.96 12.76
CA GLY A 474 17.10 18.63 13.32
C GLY A 474 18.42 17.88 13.40
N PHE A 475 18.35 16.62 13.79
CA PHE A 475 19.49 15.74 13.97
C PHE A 475 19.69 14.84 12.74
N ASN A 476 20.82 15.03 12.05
CA ASN A 476 21.28 14.12 11.00
C ASN A 476 21.95 12.90 11.62
N ALA A 477 21.28 11.77 11.66
CA ALA A 477 21.78 10.56 12.29
C ALA A 477 22.95 9.89 11.53
N LEU A 478 23.19 10.23 10.25
CA LEU A 478 24.35 9.73 9.49
C LEU A 478 25.63 10.43 9.92
N THR A 479 25.62 11.79 9.99
CA THR A 479 26.80 12.61 10.31
C THR A 479 26.89 12.95 11.79
N GLU A 480 25.84 12.70 12.58
CA GLU A 480 25.68 13.04 14.00
C GLU A 480 25.73 14.56 14.27
N GLU A 481 25.36 15.36 13.27
CA GLU A 481 25.33 16.82 13.31
C GLU A 481 23.91 17.36 13.40
N TYR A 482 23.76 18.60 13.89
CA TYR A 482 22.50 19.32 13.90
C TYR A 482 22.52 20.29 12.73
N VAL A 483 21.59 20.11 11.79
CA VAL A 483 21.54 20.80 10.50
C VAL A 483 20.13 21.29 10.17
N ASP A 484 20.03 22.29 9.30
CA ASP A 484 18.75 22.61 8.65
C ASP A 484 18.35 21.42 7.76
N MET A 485 17.31 20.70 8.19
CA MET A 485 16.94 19.41 7.59
C MET A 485 16.53 19.55 6.14
N VAL A 486 15.77 20.60 5.80
CA VAL A 486 15.33 20.83 4.42
C VAL A 486 16.50 21.15 3.51
N LYS A 487 17.42 22.05 3.94
CA LYS A 487 18.62 22.36 3.16
C LYS A 487 19.60 21.20 3.04
N ALA A 488 19.66 20.35 4.05
CA ALA A 488 20.47 19.13 4.03
C ALA A 488 19.82 18.00 3.20
N GLY A 489 18.60 18.22 2.69
CA GLY A 489 17.87 17.23 1.92
C GLY A 489 17.18 16.15 2.74
N ILE A 490 17.15 16.28 4.06
CA ILE A 490 16.49 15.30 4.94
C ILE A 490 15.05 15.75 5.14
N VAL A 491 14.17 15.23 4.31
CA VAL A 491 12.76 15.64 4.24
C VAL A 491 11.83 14.42 4.31
N ASP A 492 10.66 14.62 4.90
CA ASP A 492 9.58 13.62 4.92
C ASP A 492 8.36 14.18 4.16
N PRO A 493 7.59 13.36 3.43
CA PRO A 493 6.31 13.80 2.88
C PRO A 493 5.33 14.18 4.01
N ALA A 494 4.68 15.34 3.87
CA ALA A 494 3.72 15.81 4.87
C ALA A 494 2.55 14.82 5.05
N LYS A 495 2.09 14.21 3.97
CA LYS A 495 1.04 13.17 3.97
C LYS A 495 1.45 11.96 4.80
N VAL A 496 2.70 11.50 4.68
CA VAL A 496 3.25 10.36 5.45
C VAL A 496 3.25 10.69 6.94
N THR A 497 3.86 11.81 7.33
CA THR A 497 3.96 12.23 8.74
C THR A 497 2.58 12.40 9.39
N ARG A 498 1.64 13.03 8.68
CA ARG A 498 0.27 13.25 9.12
C ARG A 498 -0.50 11.92 9.29
N SER A 499 -0.43 11.05 8.29
CA SER A 499 -1.15 9.77 8.28
C SER A 499 -0.64 8.83 9.37
N ALA A 500 0.68 8.78 9.57
CA ALA A 500 1.29 8.02 10.65
C ALA A 500 0.77 8.45 12.03
N LEU A 501 0.71 9.76 12.28
CA LEU A 501 0.19 10.33 13.53
C LEU A 501 -1.30 10.01 13.73
N GLN A 502 -2.13 10.18 12.70
CA GLN A 502 -3.57 9.95 12.77
C GLN A 502 -3.91 8.47 13.01
N ASN A 503 -3.27 7.56 12.26
CA ASN A 503 -3.52 6.13 12.38
C ASN A 503 -3.03 5.58 13.73
N ALA A 504 -1.87 6.03 14.20
CA ALA A 504 -1.36 5.68 15.53
C ALA A 504 -2.33 6.11 16.64
N ALA A 505 -2.81 7.35 16.60
CA ALA A 505 -3.75 7.86 17.60
C ALA A 505 -5.11 7.18 17.56
N SER A 506 -5.60 6.83 16.38
CA SER A 506 -6.87 6.10 16.21
C SER A 506 -6.82 4.76 16.93
N ILE A 507 -5.84 3.93 16.66
CA ILE A 507 -5.71 2.61 17.29
C ILE A 507 -5.34 2.73 18.77
N ALA A 508 -4.45 3.66 19.15
CA ALA A 508 -4.13 3.90 20.55
C ALA A 508 -5.39 4.23 21.35
N SER A 509 -6.25 5.11 20.84
CA SER A 509 -7.52 5.47 21.48
C SER A 509 -8.45 4.26 21.66
N LEU A 510 -8.51 3.35 20.68
CA LEU A 510 -9.32 2.12 20.79
C LEU A 510 -8.76 1.16 21.84
N VAL A 511 -7.44 0.95 21.84
CA VAL A 511 -6.78 0.09 22.85
C VAL A 511 -7.01 0.63 24.27
N LEU A 512 -6.84 1.93 24.46
CA LEU A 512 -6.99 2.54 25.79
C LEU A 512 -8.45 2.49 26.32
N THR A 513 -9.44 2.53 25.43
CA THR A 513 -10.86 2.44 25.80
C THR A 513 -11.37 0.99 25.89
N THR A 514 -10.53 0.00 25.64
CA THR A 514 -10.90 -1.42 25.75
C THR A 514 -10.93 -1.86 27.22
N GLU A 515 -12.01 -2.52 27.62
CA GLU A 515 -12.23 -3.02 28.98
C GLU A 515 -12.25 -4.55 29.07
N SER A 516 -12.60 -5.22 27.97
CA SER A 516 -12.59 -6.69 27.89
C SER A 516 -12.14 -7.17 26.53
N ILE A 517 -11.46 -8.31 26.50
CA ILE A 517 -11.05 -9.00 25.27
C ILE A 517 -11.54 -10.44 25.32
N VAL A 518 -11.97 -10.97 24.17
CA VAL A 518 -12.60 -12.29 24.03
C VAL A 518 -11.87 -13.08 22.98
N ALA A 519 -11.30 -14.22 23.38
CA ALA A 519 -10.63 -15.16 22.48
C ALA A 519 -11.31 -16.51 22.43
N ASP A 520 -11.02 -17.30 21.41
CA ASP A 520 -11.36 -18.72 21.43
C ASP A 520 -10.47 -19.46 22.43
N LYS A 521 -11.08 -20.29 23.28
CA LYS A 521 -10.32 -21.10 24.23
C LYS A 521 -9.49 -22.12 23.46
N VAL A 522 -8.18 -22.09 23.64
CA VAL A 522 -7.28 -23.10 23.07
C VAL A 522 -7.53 -24.42 23.82
N GLU A 523 -7.99 -25.44 23.11
CA GLU A 523 -8.10 -26.80 23.68
C GLU A 523 -6.68 -27.40 23.75
N GLU A 524 -6.14 -27.54 24.95
CA GLU A 524 -4.81 -28.13 25.21
C GLU A 524 -4.67 -29.60 24.75
N ASN A 525 -5.77 -30.27 24.36
CA ASN A 525 -5.79 -31.66 23.90
C ASN A 525 -6.84 -31.86 22.82
N ALA A 526 -6.58 -31.45 21.58
CA ALA A 526 -7.20 -32.11 20.46
C ALA A 526 -6.54 -33.51 20.32
N PRO A 527 -7.26 -34.65 20.54
CA PRO A 527 -6.68 -35.96 20.31
C PRO A 527 -6.20 -36.00 18.86
N ALA A 528 -4.95 -36.42 18.66
CA ALA A 528 -4.40 -36.65 17.34
C ALA A 528 -5.40 -37.46 16.53
N ALA A 529 -5.76 -36.93 15.34
CA ALA A 529 -6.68 -37.64 14.44
C ALA A 529 -6.21 -39.11 14.31
N PRO A 530 -7.08 -40.10 14.49
CA PRO A 530 -6.67 -41.51 14.45
C PRO A 530 -5.98 -41.76 13.11
N ALA A 531 -4.75 -42.26 13.17
CA ALA A 531 -3.98 -42.63 12.00
C ALA A 531 -4.86 -43.56 11.15
N MET A 532 -5.10 -43.20 9.89
CA MET A 532 -5.78 -44.07 8.94
C MET A 532 -5.05 -45.42 8.93
N PRO A 533 -5.74 -46.53 9.11
CA PRO A 533 -5.10 -47.84 9.03
C PRO A 533 -4.51 -48.00 7.62
N PRO A 534 -3.30 -48.59 7.49
CA PRO A 534 -2.72 -48.82 6.17
C PRO A 534 -3.68 -49.72 5.38
N MET A 535 -4.11 -49.27 4.21
CA MET A 535 -4.88 -50.06 3.27
C MET A 535 -4.04 -51.28 2.90
N GLY A 536 -4.37 -52.40 3.49
CA GLY A 536 -3.74 -53.68 3.22
C GLY A 536 -3.80 -53.99 1.74
N GLY A 537 -2.61 -54.22 1.18
CA GLY A 537 -2.46 -54.67 -0.20
C GLY A 537 -3.24 -55.97 -0.42
N MET A 538 -4.17 -55.96 -1.34
CA MET A 538 -4.77 -57.16 -1.91
C MET A 538 -3.79 -57.68 -2.94
N GLY A 539 -2.90 -58.56 -2.45
CA GLY A 539 -2.05 -59.41 -3.30
C GLY A 539 -2.91 -60.35 -4.13
N GLY A 540 -2.47 -60.61 -5.33
CA GLY A 540 -3.13 -61.31 -6.39
C GLY A 540 -3.63 -62.73 -6.12
N MET A 541 -4.50 -63.15 -7.01
CA MET A 541 -4.60 -64.56 -7.48
C MET A 541 -5.18 -64.57 -8.91
N MET A 542 -4.37 -65.19 -9.78
CA MET A 542 -4.62 -65.76 -11.10
C MET A 542 -4.85 -64.79 -12.26
#